data_9717d0e52405d47dd167c563f17f67d0
#
_entry.id   9717d0e52405d47dd167c563f17f67d0
#
_cell.length_a   1.000
_cell.length_b   1.000
_cell.length_c   1.000
_cell.angle_alpha   90.00
_cell.angle_beta   90.00
_cell.angle_gamma   90.00
#
_symmetry.space_group_name_H-M   'P 1'
#
loop_
_entity.id
_entity.type
_entity.pdbx_description
1 polymer ?
#
loop_
_entity_poly.entity_id
_entity_poly.type
_entity_poly.pdbx_seq_one_letter_code
_entity_poly.pdbx_strand_id
1 'polypeptide(L)'
;MTSRRVPLAVALALSFGITALAVNSKFSDMTPLTRSAGPLPVDGDEEATPITLSNPKWSQRTLADRRTQNSLVMNSNSGNWDMITSNLTGPNAGRYLFMPFETGTAGVQRIDTQDPNYNTRTVTIVQPGTQGFVSGDASRWTPWGGYLTAEESWGTGSTKGRLFEVTNPITAGQYGGDFVWRSNVPRVSHEGLAFDKDNNFYFVDELNGGSIYKYVSANPDATSGDEFFAAGQTFVLRIGAGGQNEGNNGPAITGAATWVAITNATGGPIVGISVVNADGTIDGRASADDNDVRATGYNRPEDMELQTLADGTQLLYFNTTDSDTDASDATGNSRTYNLNLSTNVVSLFAAPQVTINLATGLPALGALNNADNLAIDHEGNIYIVEDRGGGVDDDIWIAVDLNKDGDLSDPGEGIARWVSNGAAGSEFTGLYFDLRNPNRAYVNIQHPQSGVDRTIEITTQPNFK
;
A
#
# COMPACT_ATOMS: atom_id res chain seq x y z
N MET A 1 -19.73 18.61 73.60
CA MET A 1 -18.72 18.12 72.69
C MET A 1 -19.34 17.00 71.86
N THR A 2 -19.86 17.33 70.70
CA THR A 2 -20.55 16.37 69.79
C THR A 2 -19.66 16.07 68.61
N SER A 3 -19.14 14.82 68.57
CA SER A 3 -18.31 14.35 67.44
C SER A 3 -19.21 14.00 66.23
N ARG A 4 -19.04 14.72 65.16
CA ARG A 4 -19.63 14.36 63.84
C ARG A 4 -18.79 13.27 63.18
N ARG A 5 -19.39 12.11 62.95
CA ARG A 5 -18.84 11.07 62.07
C ARG A 5 -19.17 11.42 60.62
N VAL A 6 -18.14 11.49 59.78
CA VAL A 6 -18.25 11.59 58.32
C VAL A 6 -18.32 10.17 57.74
N PRO A 7 -19.29 9.82 56.91
CA PRO A 7 -19.30 8.50 56.28
C PRO A 7 -18.30 8.47 55.13
N LEU A 8 -17.41 7.46 55.15
CA LEU A 8 -16.48 7.14 54.09
C LEU A 8 -17.26 6.45 52.95
N ALA A 9 -17.47 7.14 51.85
CA ALA A 9 -18.02 6.52 50.65
C ALA A 9 -16.91 5.75 49.93
N VAL A 10 -17.02 4.41 49.95
CA VAL A 10 -16.16 3.53 49.16
C VAL A 10 -16.71 3.53 47.73
N ALA A 11 -16.04 4.21 46.81
CA ALA A 11 -16.32 4.10 45.39
C ALA A 11 -15.74 2.78 44.88
N LEU A 12 -16.61 1.84 44.57
CA LEU A 12 -16.25 0.60 43.89
C LEU A 12 -16.04 0.92 42.40
N ALA A 13 -14.80 1.09 41.98
CA ALA A 13 -14.46 1.19 40.56
C ALA A 13 -14.57 -0.22 39.95
N LEU A 14 -15.66 -0.50 39.26
CA LEU A 14 -15.79 -1.64 38.36
C LEU A 14 -14.92 -1.34 37.11
N SER A 15 -13.70 -1.83 37.12
CA SER A 15 -12.90 -1.94 35.91
C SER A 15 -13.51 -3.05 35.05
N PHE A 16 -14.30 -2.68 34.05
CA PHE A 16 -14.55 -3.57 32.92
C PHE A 16 -13.24 -3.76 32.17
N GLY A 17 -12.52 -4.81 32.52
CA GLY A 17 -11.47 -5.33 31.65
C GLY A 17 -12.14 -5.82 30.38
N ILE A 18 -12.10 -5.01 29.33
CA ILE A 18 -12.27 -5.51 27.97
C ILE A 18 -11.03 -6.35 27.71
N THR A 19 -11.10 -7.64 28.00
CA THR A 19 -10.23 -8.62 27.37
C THR A 19 -10.59 -8.54 25.90
N ALA A 20 -9.78 -7.81 25.11
CA ALA A 20 -9.72 -8.03 23.68
C ALA A 20 -9.40 -9.53 23.55
N LEU A 21 -10.40 -10.33 23.16
CA LEU A 21 -10.15 -11.63 22.60
C LEU A 21 -9.26 -11.34 21.39
N ALA A 22 -8.00 -11.77 21.45
CA ALA A 22 -7.16 -11.83 20.28
C ALA A 22 -7.94 -12.71 19.29
N VAL A 23 -8.56 -12.07 18.31
CA VAL A 23 -9.27 -12.77 17.25
C VAL A 23 -8.16 -13.16 16.28
N ASN A 24 -7.66 -14.38 16.42
CA ASN A 24 -6.65 -14.89 15.52
C ASN A 24 -7.19 -14.85 14.10
N SER A 25 -6.47 -14.20 13.22
CA SER A 25 -6.72 -14.27 11.79
C SER A 25 -6.54 -15.73 11.35
N LYS A 26 -7.50 -16.24 10.60
CA LYS A 26 -7.39 -17.61 10.05
C LYS A 26 -6.66 -17.63 8.71
N PHE A 27 -6.15 -16.52 8.26
CA PHE A 27 -5.38 -16.45 7.01
C PHE A 27 -3.99 -17.08 7.15
N SER A 28 -3.47 -17.24 8.36
CA SER A 28 -2.28 -18.03 8.66
C SER A 28 -2.53 -19.55 8.69
N ASP A 29 -3.80 -20.00 8.77
CA ASP A 29 -4.19 -21.43 8.72
C ASP A 29 -4.28 -21.90 7.26
N MET A 30 -3.13 -22.09 6.63
CA MET A 30 -3.00 -22.41 5.22
C MET A 30 -2.04 -23.57 4.96
N THR A 31 -2.14 -24.17 3.78
CA THR A 31 -1.12 -25.05 3.21
C THR A 31 -0.47 -24.30 2.05
N PRO A 32 0.83 -23.98 2.11
CA PRO A 32 1.50 -23.22 1.05
C PRO A 32 1.26 -23.84 -0.33
N LEU A 33 0.89 -23.02 -1.31
CA LEU A 33 0.82 -23.47 -2.69
C LEU A 33 2.25 -23.77 -3.18
N THR A 34 2.44 -24.95 -3.76
CA THR A 34 3.77 -25.40 -4.21
C THR A 34 4.18 -24.82 -5.56
N ARG A 35 3.23 -24.24 -6.28
CA ARG A 35 3.42 -23.59 -7.58
C ARG A 35 2.31 -22.57 -7.80
N SER A 36 2.54 -21.64 -8.72
CA SER A 36 1.52 -20.73 -9.22
C SER A 36 0.40 -21.48 -9.96
N ALA A 37 -0.78 -20.88 -9.99
CA ALA A 37 -1.89 -21.33 -10.81
C ALA A 37 -1.57 -21.11 -12.30
N GLY A 38 -2.00 -22.02 -13.16
CA GLY A 38 -2.03 -21.74 -14.59
C GLY A 38 -3.23 -20.85 -14.95
N PRO A 39 -3.19 -20.22 -16.14
CA PRO A 39 -4.29 -19.35 -16.57
C PRO A 39 -5.60 -20.14 -16.67
N LEU A 40 -6.67 -19.54 -16.19
CA LEU A 40 -8.03 -20.03 -16.33
C LEU A 40 -8.61 -19.63 -17.70
N PRO A 41 -9.63 -20.35 -18.21
CA PRO A 41 -10.33 -19.94 -19.43
C PRO A 41 -11.00 -18.58 -19.26
N VAL A 42 -10.80 -17.69 -20.23
CA VAL A 42 -11.46 -16.38 -20.27
C VAL A 42 -12.98 -16.55 -20.33
N ASP A 43 -13.72 -15.71 -19.59
CA ASP A 43 -15.19 -15.78 -19.46
C ASP A 43 -15.74 -17.12 -18.89
N GLY A 44 -14.90 -17.81 -18.11
CA GLY A 44 -15.23 -19.05 -17.41
C GLY A 44 -15.02 -18.92 -15.92
N ASP A 45 -14.25 -19.86 -15.37
CA ASP A 45 -13.88 -19.86 -13.93
C ASP A 45 -13.06 -18.61 -13.55
N GLU A 46 -12.36 -18.02 -14.49
CA GLU A 46 -11.65 -16.73 -14.33
C GLU A 46 -12.58 -15.61 -13.84
N GLU A 47 -13.86 -15.58 -14.25
CA GLU A 47 -14.81 -14.61 -13.76
C GLU A 47 -15.47 -15.00 -12.43
N ALA A 48 -15.63 -16.27 -12.16
CA ALA A 48 -16.34 -16.78 -10.99
C ALA A 48 -15.42 -16.99 -9.78
N THR A 49 -14.27 -17.60 -10.02
CA THR A 49 -13.29 -18.02 -9.00
C THR A 49 -11.86 -17.79 -9.50
N PRO A 50 -11.46 -16.54 -9.73
CA PRO A 50 -10.19 -16.21 -10.39
C PRO A 50 -8.95 -16.62 -9.58
N ILE A 51 -9.09 -16.84 -8.28
CA ILE A 51 -7.96 -17.05 -7.38
C ILE A 51 -7.88 -18.52 -6.93
N THR A 52 -6.70 -19.09 -6.99
CA THR A 52 -6.39 -20.36 -6.32
C THR A 52 -6.03 -20.08 -4.87
N LEU A 53 -6.83 -20.59 -3.95
CA LEU A 53 -6.69 -20.38 -2.51
C LEU A 53 -5.86 -21.50 -1.87
N SER A 54 -4.96 -21.18 -0.95
CA SER A 54 -4.12 -22.14 -0.22
C SER A 54 -4.88 -22.97 0.83
N ASN A 55 -6.11 -22.62 1.15
CA ASN A 55 -6.96 -23.38 2.03
C ASN A 55 -8.32 -23.67 1.37
N PRO A 56 -8.72 -24.93 1.15
CA PRO A 56 -9.97 -25.28 0.49
C PRO A 56 -11.24 -24.94 1.28
N LYS A 57 -11.10 -24.51 2.55
CA LYS A 57 -12.23 -24.04 3.37
C LYS A 57 -12.50 -22.56 3.16
N TRP A 58 -11.59 -21.83 2.56
CA TRP A 58 -11.81 -20.42 2.26
C TRP A 58 -12.74 -20.28 1.05
N SER A 59 -13.29 -19.10 0.92
CA SER A 59 -14.19 -18.76 -0.18
C SER A 59 -13.79 -17.42 -0.78
N GLN A 60 -14.07 -17.26 -2.06
CA GLN A 60 -13.89 -16.01 -2.79
C GLN A 60 -15.19 -15.60 -3.50
N ARG A 61 -15.40 -14.31 -3.67
CA ARG A 61 -16.46 -13.76 -4.51
C ARG A 61 -16.09 -12.40 -5.07
N THR A 62 -16.64 -12.07 -6.22
CA THR A 62 -16.54 -10.71 -6.76
C THR A 62 -17.38 -9.75 -5.89
N LEU A 63 -16.72 -8.75 -5.32
CA LEU A 63 -17.38 -7.68 -4.56
C LEU A 63 -17.86 -6.56 -5.49
N ALA A 64 -17.07 -6.20 -6.49
CA ALA A 64 -17.36 -5.22 -7.51
C ALA A 64 -16.62 -5.56 -8.81
N ASP A 65 -17.13 -5.14 -9.95
CA ASP A 65 -16.50 -5.30 -11.25
C ASP A 65 -16.68 -4.08 -12.17
N ARG A 66 -15.71 -3.90 -13.07
CA ARG A 66 -15.65 -2.81 -14.05
C ARG A 66 -16.84 -2.81 -15.02
N ARG A 67 -17.29 -3.98 -15.47
CA ARG A 67 -18.41 -4.10 -16.44
C ARG A 67 -19.69 -3.53 -15.86
N THR A 68 -19.99 -3.91 -14.61
CA THR A 68 -21.16 -3.39 -13.89
C THR A 68 -21.04 -1.90 -13.68
N GLN A 69 -19.89 -1.41 -13.21
CA GLN A 69 -19.66 0.02 -12.97
C GLN A 69 -19.84 0.84 -14.25
N ASN A 70 -19.24 0.42 -15.36
CA ASN A 70 -19.34 1.12 -16.64
C ASN A 70 -20.74 1.06 -17.25
N SER A 71 -21.56 0.03 -16.96
CA SER A 71 -22.92 -0.09 -17.42
C SER A 71 -23.91 0.81 -16.66
N LEU A 72 -23.63 1.09 -15.39
CA LEU A 72 -24.52 1.86 -14.50
C LEU A 72 -24.21 3.35 -14.51
N VAL A 73 -22.96 3.73 -14.77
CA VAL A 73 -22.48 5.10 -14.67
C VAL A 73 -21.94 5.57 -16.02
N MET A 74 -22.62 6.54 -16.60
CA MET A 74 -22.20 7.14 -17.87
C MET A 74 -20.83 7.83 -17.71
N ASN A 75 -19.88 7.52 -18.60
CA ASN A 75 -18.51 8.06 -18.58
C ASN A 75 -17.73 7.75 -17.30
N SER A 76 -18.03 6.63 -16.64
CA SER A 76 -17.25 6.24 -15.46
C SER A 76 -15.79 5.99 -15.82
N ASN A 77 -15.50 5.49 -17.06
CA ASN A 77 -14.17 5.07 -17.50
C ASN A 77 -13.41 4.30 -16.42
N SER A 78 -14.16 3.59 -15.59
CA SER A 78 -13.60 2.78 -14.52
C SER A 78 -12.77 1.65 -15.12
N GLY A 79 -11.58 1.45 -14.59
CA GLY A 79 -10.68 0.40 -15.04
C GLY A 79 -9.32 0.52 -14.40
N ASN A 80 -8.52 -0.53 -14.55
CA ASN A 80 -7.20 -0.65 -13.91
C ASN A 80 -7.31 -0.20 -12.44
N TRP A 81 -8.05 -0.98 -11.65
CA TRP A 81 -8.26 -0.66 -10.24
C TRP A 81 -7.03 -1.04 -9.46
N ASP A 82 -6.43 -0.06 -8.83
CA ASP A 82 -5.19 -0.22 -8.13
C ASP A 82 -5.35 -0.29 -6.62
N MET A 83 -4.35 0.18 -5.87
CA MET A 83 -4.20 0.03 -4.42
C MET A 83 -5.50 0.26 -3.65
N ILE A 84 -5.73 -0.57 -2.63
CA ILE A 84 -6.92 -0.51 -1.78
C ILE A 84 -6.57 0.06 -0.40
N THR A 85 -7.33 1.04 0.06
CA THR A 85 -7.38 1.40 1.48
C THR A 85 -8.81 1.46 1.97
N SER A 86 -9.00 1.52 3.28
CA SER A 86 -10.31 1.70 3.91
C SER A 86 -10.31 2.96 4.77
N ASN A 87 -11.50 3.46 5.10
CA ASN A 87 -11.63 4.48 6.12
C ASN A 87 -11.23 3.90 7.49
N LEU A 88 -10.12 4.35 8.04
CA LEU A 88 -9.58 3.84 9.32
C LEU A 88 -10.17 4.55 10.54
N THR A 89 -10.84 5.69 10.34
CA THR A 89 -11.37 6.53 11.42
C THR A 89 -12.87 6.78 11.29
N GLY A 90 -13.46 7.33 12.34
CA GLY A 90 -14.87 7.68 12.39
C GLY A 90 -15.81 6.50 12.73
N PRO A 91 -17.13 6.76 12.88
CA PRO A 91 -18.09 5.77 13.35
C PRO A 91 -18.32 4.60 12.40
N ASN A 92 -17.94 4.75 11.13
CA ASN A 92 -18.03 3.73 10.10
C ASN A 92 -16.65 3.19 9.69
N ALA A 93 -15.62 3.31 10.53
CA ALA A 93 -14.28 2.80 10.23
C ALA A 93 -14.34 1.35 9.72
N GLY A 94 -13.62 1.07 8.60
CA GLY A 94 -13.61 -0.23 7.93
C GLY A 94 -14.85 -0.57 7.08
N ARG A 95 -15.76 0.38 6.82
CA ARG A 95 -16.93 0.13 5.98
C ARG A 95 -16.67 0.36 4.49
N TYR A 96 -15.87 1.35 4.16
CA TYR A 96 -15.68 1.79 2.79
C TYR A 96 -14.28 1.44 2.32
N LEU A 97 -14.19 0.88 1.12
CA LEU A 97 -12.92 0.71 0.41
C LEU A 97 -12.80 1.82 -0.63
N PHE A 98 -11.59 2.31 -0.81
CA PHE A 98 -11.25 3.32 -1.81
C PHE A 98 -10.13 2.80 -2.69
N MET A 99 -10.22 3.08 -3.98
CA MET A 99 -9.20 2.74 -4.96
C MET A 99 -9.22 3.73 -6.11
N PRO A 100 -8.06 4.10 -6.65
CA PRO A 100 -7.95 4.91 -7.84
C PRO A 100 -8.05 4.05 -9.10
N PHE A 101 -8.01 4.70 -10.26
CA PHE A 101 -7.91 4.08 -11.57
C PHE A 101 -6.54 4.40 -12.16
N GLU A 102 -5.71 3.40 -12.37
CA GLU A 102 -4.41 3.52 -13.02
C GLU A 102 -4.60 3.59 -14.54
N THR A 103 -5.22 4.65 -14.99
CA THR A 103 -5.56 4.88 -16.40
C THR A 103 -5.07 6.24 -16.86
N GLY A 104 -4.94 6.42 -18.18
CA GLY A 104 -4.63 7.73 -18.78
C GLY A 104 -5.65 8.83 -18.50
N THR A 105 -6.78 8.49 -17.89
CA THR A 105 -7.83 9.40 -17.39
C THR A 105 -8.31 8.85 -16.06
N ALA A 106 -7.53 9.07 -15.01
CA ALA A 106 -7.76 8.48 -13.70
C ALA A 106 -8.94 9.12 -12.95
N GLY A 107 -9.60 8.32 -12.14
CA GLY A 107 -10.65 8.70 -11.21
C GLY A 107 -10.47 7.95 -9.89
N VAL A 108 -11.45 8.07 -8.99
CA VAL A 108 -11.46 7.36 -7.70
C VAL A 108 -12.83 6.77 -7.47
N GLN A 109 -12.89 5.52 -7.04
CA GLN A 109 -14.14 4.91 -6.58
C GLN A 109 -14.11 4.57 -5.09
N ARG A 110 -15.32 4.47 -4.55
CA ARG A 110 -15.60 3.97 -3.20
C ARG A 110 -16.54 2.79 -3.27
N ILE A 111 -16.22 1.71 -2.55
CA ILE A 111 -17.10 0.55 -2.38
C ILE A 111 -17.64 0.54 -0.94
N ASP A 112 -18.96 0.47 -0.77
CA ASP A 112 -19.60 0.23 0.52
C ASP A 112 -19.74 -1.27 0.76
N THR A 113 -18.88 -1.83 1.61
CA THR A 113 -18.87 -3.28 1.90
C THR A 113 -20.12 -3.78 2.62
N GLN A 114 -20.95 -2.87 3.14
CA GLN A 114 -22.21 -3.20 3.84
C GLN A 114 -23.46 -3.02 2.95
N ASP A 115 -23.35 -2.39 1.78
CA ASP A 115 -24.48 -2.33 0.85
C ASP A 115 -24.68 -3.71 0.20
N PRO A 116 -25.82 -4.39 0.45
CA PRO A 116 -26.09 -5.69 -0.13
C PRO A 116 -26.39 -5.62 -1.64
N ASN A 117 -26.70 -4.44 -2.16
CA ASN A 117 -27.03 -4.27 -3.56
C ASN A 117 -25.77 -4.08 -4.40
N TYR A 118 -25.47 -5.08 -5.22
CA TYR A 118 -24.31 -5.11 -6.10
C TYR A 118 -24.22 -3.87 -7.03
N ASN A 119 -25.35 -3.36 -7.47
CA ASN A 119 -25.42 -2.24 -8.41
C ASN A 119 -25.26 -0.85 -7.76
N THR A 120 -25.36 -0.73 -6.44
CA THR A 120 -25.29 0.55 -5.74
C THR A 120 -24.11 0.70 -4.80
N ARG A 121 -23.45 -0.42 -4.44
CA ARG A 121 -22.34 -0.41 -3.48
C ARG A 121 -21.12 0.36 -3.96
N THR A 122 -20.90 0.44 -5.28
CA THR A 122 -19.74 1.11 -5.86
C THR A 122 -20.14 2.47 -6.43
N VAL A 123 -19.43 3.51 -6.02
CA VAL A 123 -19.66 4.89 -6.46
C VAL A 123 -18.33 5.49 -6.91
N THR A 124 -18.28 6.01 -8.14
CA THR A 124 -17.13 6.80 -8.62
C THR A 124 -17.22 8.20 -8.02
N ILE A 125 -16.45 8.45 -6.98
CA ILE A 125 -16.50 9.72 -6.22
C ILE A 125 -15.73 10.84 -6.90
N VAL A 126 -14.63 10.54 -7.62
CA VAL A 126 -13.90 11.50 -8.43
C VAL A 126 -14.04 11.13 -9.88
N GLN A 127 -14.58 12.05 -10.69
CA GLN A 127 -14.76 11.83 -12.11
C GLN A 127 -13.40 11.66 -12.81
N PRO A 128 -13.25 10.65 -13.68
CA PRO A 128 -12.04 10.47 -14.47
C PRO A 128 -11.61 11.74 -15.22
N GLY A 129 -10.32 12.05 -15.10
CA GLY A 129 -9.73 13.25 -15.72
C GLY A 129 -9.96 14.56 -14.96
N THR A 130 -10.57 14.54 -13.77
CA THR A 130 -10.67 15.73 -12.90
C THR A 130 -9.28 16.29 -12.65
N GLN A 131 -9.10 17.60 -12.90
CA GLN A 131 -7.79 18.29 -12.84
C GLN A 131 -6.69 17.66 -13.72
N GLY A 132 -7.06 16.83 -14.71
CA GLY A 132 -6.13 16.10 -15.55
C GLY A 132 -5.39 15.00 -14.78
N PHE A 133 -6.01 14.40 -13.77
CA PHE A 133 -5.49 13.26 -13.02
C PHE A 133 -5.31 12.05 -13.95
N VAL A 134 -4.16 11.38 -13.85
CA VAL A 134 -3.77 10.23 -14.68
C VAL A 134 -3.02 9.21 -13.84
N SER A 135 -3.00 7.95 -14.26
CA SER A 135 -2.27 6.85 -13.62
C SER A 135 -2.43 6.94 -12.10
N GLY A 136 -3.65 6.83 -11.64
CA GLY A 136 -3.94 6.89 -10.20
C GLY A 136 -3.61 5.56 -9.58
N ASP A 137 -2.61 5.55 -8.72
CA ASP A 137 -2.09 4.35 -8.09
C ASP A 137 -2.25 4.41 -6.57
N ALA A 138 -1.43 5.18 -5.89
CA ALA A 138 -1.38 5.28 -4.44
C ALA A 138 -2.75 5.38 -3.76
N SER A 139 -2.90 4.72 -2.61
CA SER A 139 -4.14 4.71 -1.85
C SER A 139 -3.89 4.72 -0.35
N ARG A 140 -4.22 5.82 0.35
CA ARG A 140 -4.02 5.91 1.80
C ARG A 140 -5.10 6.73 2.51
N TRP A 141 -5.56 6.24 3.65
CA TRP A 141 -6.42 7.02 4.55
C TRP A 141 -5.59 7.92 5.44
N THR A 142 -6.04 9.17 5.60
CA THR A 142 -5.32 10.16 6.41
C THR A 142 -5.74 10.11 7.89
N PRO A 143 -4.88 10.56 8.82
CA PRO A 143 -5.22 10.69 10.23
C PRO A 143 -6.45 11.57 10.50
N TRP A 144 -6.71 12.56 9.64
CA TRP A 144 -7.83 13.50 9.76
C TRP A 144 -9.10 13.10 9.00
N GLY A 145 -9.11 11.95 8.31
CA GLY A 145 -10.31 11.41 7.68
C GLY A 145 -10.48 11.74 6.20
N GLY A 146 -9.46 12.20 5.52
CA GLY A 146 -9.37 12.32 4.07
C GLY A 146 -8.86 11.03 3.42
N TYR A 147 -8.93 10.96 2.10
CA TYR A 147 -8.36 9.89 1.28
C TYR A 147 -7.31 10.46 0.34
N LEU A 148 -6.08 9.97 0.44
CA LEU A 148 -4.99 10.33 -0.46
C LEU A 148 -4.89 9.32 -1.60
N THR A 149 -4.62 9.86 -2.78
CA THR A 149 -4.19 9.14 -3.98
C THR A 149 -3.18 9.99 -4.75
N ALA A 150 -2.44 9.38 -5.66
CA ALA A 150 -1.41 10.11 -6.38
C ALA A 150 -1.20 9.57 -7.79
N GLU A 151 -0.41 10.27 -8.59
CA GLU A 151 -0.06 9.91 -9.96
C GLU A 151 1.24 9.10 -9.96
N GLU A 152 1.18 7.88 -10.45
CA GLU A 152 2.32 7.07 -10.87
C GLU A 152 2.69 7.49 -12.29
N SER A 153 3.02 8.72 -12.51
CA SER A 153 3.31 9.25 -13.83
C SER A 153 4.31 10.39 -13.75
N TRP A 154 5.56 10.03 -13.84
CA TRP A 154 6.62 11.02 -13.86
C TRP A 154 7.64 10.70 -14.94
N GLY A 155 8.22 11.72 -15.56
CA GLY A 155 9.33 11.65 -16.51
C GLY A 155 9.90 13.04 -16.68
N THR A 156 11.12 13.15 -17.15
CA THR A 156 11.81 14.45 -17.33
C THR A 156 10.89 15.46 -18.02
N GLY A 157 10.59 16.57 -17.34
CA GLY A 157 9.71 17.61 -17.85
C GLY A 157 8.21 17.31 -17.74
N SER A 158 7.81 16.21 -17.09
CA SER A 158 6.40 15.91 -16.82
C SER A 158 5.76 16.94 -15.90
N THR A 159 4.48 17.26 -16.16
CA THR A 159 3.64 18.05 -15.26
C THR A 159 2.80 17.18 -14.33
N LYS A 160 3.08 15.89 -14.29
CA LYS A 160 2.41 14.86 -13.49
C LYS A 160 3.21 14.53 -12.23
N GLY A 161 2.89 13.41 -11.57
CA GLY A 161 3.52 13.03 -10.31
C GLY A 161 2.98 13.84 -9.12
N ARG A 162 1.68 14.06 -9.09
CA ARG A 162 1.00 14.91 -8.10
C ARG A 162 0.30 14.08 -7.05
N LEU A 163 0.37 14.53 -5.79
CA LEU A 163 -0.42 13.98 -4.68
C LEU A 163 -1.77 14.69 -4.60
N PHE A 164 -2.84 13.93 -4.50
CA PHE A 164 -4.21 14.46 -4.35
C PHE A 164 -4.88 13.93 -3.09
N GLU A 165 -5.85 14.70 -2.59
CA GLU A 165 -6.73 14.31 -1.50
C GLU A 165 -8.19 14.48 -1.89
N VAL A 166 -9.02 13.48 -1.58
CA VAL A 166 -10.46 13.65 -1.49
C VAL A 166 -10.80 14.02 -0.05
N THR A 167 -11.27 15.24 0.19
CA THR A 167 -11.49 15.74 1.56
C THR A 167 -12.82 15.30 2.16
N ASN A 168 -13.77 14.86 1.32
CA ASN A 168 -15.10 14.38 1.72
C ASN A 168 -15.40 12.91 1.29
N PRO A 169 -14.45 11.95 1.42
CA PRO A 169 -14.53 10.66 0.74
C PRO A 169 -15.73 9.81 1.17
N ILE A 170 -16.18 9.94 2.43
CA ILE A 170 -17.31 9.19 2.97
C ILE A 170 -18.65 9.69 2.44
N THR A 171 -18.80 11.01 2.33
CA THR A 171 -20.08 11.66 2.00
C THR A 171 -20.23 11.96 0.51
N ALA A 172 -19.16 11.88 -0.26
CA ALA A 172 -19.18 12.10 -1.70
C ALA A 172 -20.17 11.17 -2.39
N GLY A 173 -21.09 11.73 -3.15
CA GLY A 173 -21.90 10.98 -4.12
C GLY A 173 -21.16 10.80 -5.43
N GLN A 174 -21.86 10.32 -6.46
CA GLN A 174 -21.31 10.16 -7.80
C GLN A 174 -20.72 11.49 -8.30
N TYR A 175 -19.42 11.51 -8.57
CA TYR A 175 -18.64 12.69 -9.00
C TYR A 175 -18.65 13.87 -8.02
N GLY A 176 -18.99 13.63 -6.76
CA GLY A 176 -19.13 14.68 -5.73
C GLY A 176 -17.93 14.78 -4.78
N GLY A 177 -16.80 14.15 -5.10
CA GLY A 177 -15.60 14.23 -4.30
C GLY A 177 -14.90 15.57 -4.43
N ASP A 178 -14.61 16.22 -3.29
CA ASP A 178 -13.80 17.43 -3.24
C ASP A 178 -12.34 17.02 -3.39
N PHE A 179 -11.81 17.15 -4.60
CA PHE A 179 -10.50 16.65 -5.02
C PHE A 179 -9.46 17.76 -5.03
N VAL A 180 -8.49 17.70 -4.13
CA VAL A 180 -7.52 18.77 -3.86
C VAL A 180 -6.10 18.32 -4.16
N TRP A 181 -5.38 19.04 -5.03
CA TRP A 181 -3.96 18.82 -5.25
C TRP A 181 -3.13 19.33 -4.08
N ARG A 182 -2.31 18.48 -3.46
CA ARG A 182 -1.43 18.80 -2.35
C ARG A 182 -0.03 19.22 -2.85
N SER A 183 0.03 20.38 -3.50
CA SER A 183 1.19 20.87 -4.26
C SER A 183 2.45 21.19 -3.40
N ASN A 184 2.34 21.16 -2.07
CA ASN A 184 3.48 21.32 -1.17
C ASN A 184 4.33 20.04 -1.02
N VAL A 185 3.82 18.92 -1.51
CA VAL A 185 4.57 17.66 -1.66
C VAL A 185 5.23 17.67 -3.04
N PRO A 186 6.55 17.41 -3.12
CA PRO A 186 7.25 17.34 -4.40
C PRO A 186 6.66 16.31 -5.37
N ARG A 187 6.82 16.55 -6.66
CA ARG A 187 6.42 15.62 -7.71
C ARG A 187 7.39 14.46 -7.79
N VAL A 188 6.85 13.25 -7.78
CA VAL A 188 7.54 11.97 -8.03
C VAL A 188 6.56 11.03 -8.73
N SER A 189 7.00 9.87 -9.22
CA SER A 189 6.10 8.77 -9.57
C SER A 189 5.66 8.13 -8.27
N HIS A 190 4.47 8.52 -7.79
CA HIS A 190 4.00 8.05 -6.50
C HIS A 190 3.39 6.67 -6.61
N GLU A 191 3.70 5.86 -5.60
CA GLU A 191 3.00 4.62 -5.32
C GLU A 191 2.74 4.47 -3.82
N GLY A 192 3.58 3.75 -3.06
CA GLY A 192 3.39 3.57 -1.64
C GLY A 192 3.28 4.86 -0.83
N LEU A 193 2.30 4.91 0.07
CA LEU A 193 2.06 6.02 0.99
C LEU A 193 1.89 5.50 2.42
N ALA A 194 2.54 6.11 3.42
CA ALA A 194 2.37 5.74 4.82
C ALA A 194 2.42 6.93 5.78
N PHE A 195 1.76 6.80 6.94
CA PHE A 195 1.90 7.74 8.07
C PHE A 195 2.46 6.99 9.27
N ASP A 196 3.45 7.58 9.95
CA ASP A 196 3.92 7.05 11.23
C ASP A 196 3.08 7.57 12.42
N LYS A 197 3.42 7.11 13.64
CA LYS A 197 2.72 7.51 14.88
C LYS A 197 2.83 9.01 15.20
N ASP A 198 3.80 9.69 14.63
CA ASP A 198 4.05 11.11 14.82
C ASP A 198 3.48 11.95 13.63
N ASN A 199 2.68 11.30 12.77
CA ASN A 199 2.09 11.85 11.56
C ASN A 199 3.11 12.36 10.54
N ASN A 200 4.37 11.84 10.53
CA ASN A 200 5.21 12.03 9.37
C ASN A 200 4.65 11.21 8.20
N PHE A 201 4.64 11.82 7.02
CA PHE A 201 4.10 11.21 5.81
C PHE A 201 5.26 10.71 4.94
N TYR A 202 5.20 9.43 4.56
CA TYR A 202 6.20 8.76 3.73
C TYR A 202 5.60 8.45 2.36
N PHE A 203 6.44 8.51 1.33
CA PHE A 203 6.08 8.16 -0.05
C PHE A 203 7.31 7.73 -0.84
N VAL A 204 7.09 7.10 -1.97
CA VAL A 204 8.16 6.64 -2.87
C VAL A 204 8.15 7.41 -4.19
N ASP A 205 9.28 7.33 -4.91
CA ASP A 205 9.40 7.56 -6.34
C ASP A 205 9.65 6.21 -7.01
N GLU A 206 8.66 5.68 -7.67
CA GLU A 206 8.61 4.32 -8.21
C GLU A 206 9.61 4.12 -9.38
N LEU A 207 10.04 5.15 -10.06
CA LEU A 207 10.95 4.98 -11.20
C LEU A 207 12.27 4.30 -10.80
N ASN A 208 12.82 3.50 -11.71
CA ASN A 208 14.11 2.83 -11.50
C ASN A 208 15.19 3.82 -11.06
N GLY A 209 15.80 3.57 -9.90
CA GLY A 209 16.68 4.50 -9.23
C GLY A 209 15.95 5.54 -8.37
N GLY A 210 14.64 5.41 -8.20
CA GLY A 210 13.84 6.25 -7.31
C GLY A 210 14.15 6.03 -5.84
N SER A 211 13.64 6.90 -4.99
CA SER A 211 14.02 6.97 -3.58
C SER A 211 12.82 6.93 -2.66
N ILE A 212 13.10 6.82 -1.36
CA ILE A 212 12.11 6.90 -0.28
C ILE A 212 12.11 8.33 0.28
N TYR A 213 10.94 8.91 0.44
CA TYR A 213 10.76 10.29 0.90
C TYR A 213 10.00 10.35 2.22
N LYS A 214 10.22 11.44 2.95
CA LYS A 214 9.48 11.77 4.15
C LYS A 214 9.08 13.25 4.15
N TYR A 215 7.80 13.54 4.29
CA TYR A 215 7.28 14.88 4.52
C TYR A 215 6.97 15.06 6.00
N VAL A 216 7.50 16.11 6.60
CA VAL A 216 7.27 16.50 7.99
C VAL A 216 6.47 17.80 7.98
N SER A 217 5.20 17.69 8.36
CA SER A 217 4.31 18.86 8.45
C SER A 217 4.76 19.82 9.54
N ALA A 218 4.59 21.13 9.28
CA ALA A 218 4.71 22.12 10.34
C ALA A 218 3.57 22.04 11.38
N ASN A 219 2.47 21.35 11.06
CA ASN A 219 1.33 21.07 11.93
C ASN A 219 1.00 19.57 11.92
N PRO A 220 1.73 18.71 12.64
CA PRO A 220 1.49 17.27 12.65
C PRO A 220 0.15 16.87 13.27
N ASP A 221 -0.43 17.71 14.12
CA ASP A 221 -1.73 17.49 14.76
C ASP A 221 -2.90 18.13 13.98
N ALA A 222 -2.69 18.41 12.69
CA ALA A 222 -3.70 18.98 11.80
C ALA A 222 -4.98 18.13 11.76
N THR A 223 -6.11 18.80 11.67
CA THR A 223 -7.43 18.17 11.56
C THR A 223 -8.00 18.18 10.14
N SER A 224 -7.21 18.67 9.20
CA SER A 224 -7.52 18.70 7.77
C SER A 224 -6.24 18.66 6.92
N GLY A 225 -6.36 18.23 5.67
CA GLY A 225 -5.25 18.27 4.73
C GLY A 225 -4.82 19.71 4.39
N ASP A 226 -5.73 20.66 4.43
CA ASP A 226 -5.40 22.08 4.21
C ASP A 226 -4.46 22.63 5.29
N GLU A 227 -4.62 22.18 6.54
CA GLU A 227 -3.72 22.54 7.64
C GLU A 227 -2.42 21.71 7.58
N PHE A 228 -2.52 20.42 7.30
CA PHE A 228 -1.37 19.49 7.29
C PHE A 228 -0.37 19.84 6.18
N PHE A 229 -0.86 20.11 4.97
CA PHE A 229 -0.03 20.42 3.80
C PHE A 229 0.20 21.91 3.59
N ALA A 230 -0.25 22.79 4.51
CA ALA A 230 -0.02 24.24 4.41
C ALA A 230 1.46 24.61 4.42
N ALA A 231 2.24 23.94 5.26
CA ALA A 231 3.69 24.08 5.36
C ALA A 231 4.31 22.79 5.89
N GLY A 232 5.49 22.47 5.41
CA GLY A 232 6.25 21.29 5.84
C GLY A 232 7.52 21.13 5.05
N GLN A 233 8.35 20.21 5.47
CA GLN A 233 9.65 19.95 4.86
C GLN A 233 9.72 18.53 4.31
N THR A 234 10.17 18.38 3.06
CA THR A 234 10.42 17.08 2.46
C THR A 234 11.88 16.71 2.55
N PHE A 235 12.11 15.47 2.93
CA PHE A 235 13.41 14.84 3.01
C PHE A 235 13.44 13.61 2.14
N VAL A 236 14.63 13.21 1.70
CA VAL A 236 14.88 11.95 1.00
C VAL A 236 15.86 11.07 1.79
N LEU A 237 15.71 9.77 1.67
CA LEU A 237 16.53 8.78 2.38
C LEU A 237 17.92 8.67 1.74
N ARG A 238 18.97 8.68 2.57
CA ARG A 238 20.34 8.46 2.17
C ARG A 238 21.03 7.46 3.09
N ILE A 239 21.49 6.34 2.55
CA ILE A 239 22.25 5.32 3.28
C ILE A 239 23.74 5.64 3.19
N GLY A 240 24.43 5.65 4.33
CA GLY A 240 25.85 5.88 4.42
C GLY A 240 26.30 7.20 3.79
N ALA A 241 27.23 7.15 2.85
CA ALA A 241 27.75 8.31 2.12
C ALA A 241 26.83 8.77 0.97
N GLY A 242 25.80 7.99 0.65
CA GLY A 242 24.85 8.27 -0.42
C GLY A 242 25.38 8.11 -1.85
N GLY A 243 24.49 8.31 -2.82
CA GLY A 243 24.76 8.15 -4.24
C GLY A 243 24.90 6.69 -4.68
N GLN A 244 24.42 5.77 -3.86
CA GLN A 244 24.26 4.37 -4.25
C GLN A 244 22.95 4.22 -5.00
N ASN A 245 22.96 3.40 -6.04
CA ASN A 245 21.80 3.07 -6.83
C ASN A 245 21.79 1.55 -7.04
N GLU A 246 20.71 0.91 -6.64
CA GLU A 246 20.50 -0.53 -6.77
C GLU A 246 20.45 -0.92 -8.25
N GLY A 247 19.84 -0.08 -9.10
CA GLY A 247 19.63 -0.37 -10.52
C GLY A 247 18.92 -1.71 -10.70
N ASN A 248 18.95 -2.24 -11.91
CA ASN A 248 18.22 -3.48 -12.24
C ASN A 248 18.83 -4.74 -11.62
N ASN A 249 20.15 -4.77 -11.38
CA ASN A 249 20.88 -5.98 -10.96
C ASN A 249 21.92 -5.70 -9.87
N GLY A 250 21.76 -4.60 -9.16
CA GLY A 250 22.68 -4.22 -8.08
C GLY A 250 22.45 -5.03 -6.80
N PRO A 251 23.44 -4.99 -5.88
CA PRO A 251 23.27 -5.58 -4.56
C PRO A 251 22.24 -4.79 -3.74
N ALA A 252 21.58 -5.48 -2.80
CA ALA A 252 20.69 -4.83 -1.83
C ALA A 252 21.42 -3.71 -1.08
N ILE A 253 20.80 -2.54 -0.95
CA ILE A 253 21.35 -1.38 -0.26
C ILE A 253 20.71 -1.27 1.13
N THR A 254 21.51 -1.56 2.15
CA THR A 254 21.08 -1.59 3.55
C THR A 254 22.05 -0.81 4.43
N GLY A 255 21.65 -0.51 5.67
CA GLY A 255 22.50 0.11 6.67
C GLY A 255 21.93 1.39 7.27
N ALA A 256 22.77 2.10 8.00
CA ALA A 256 22.39 3.35 8.67
C ALA A 256 22.07 4.44 7.66
N ALA A 257 20.89 5.03 7.80
CA ALA A 257 20.37 6.04 6.91
C ALA A 257 20.29 7.41 7.59
N THR A 258 20.25 8.45 6.77
CA THR A 258 19.97 9.83 7.16
C THR A 258 18.89 10.41 6.27
N TRP A 259 18.12 11.35 6.78
CA TRP A 259 17.13 12.12 6.04
C TRP A 259 17.75 13.44 5.58
N VAL A 260 17.84 13.65 4.28
CA VAL A 260 18.42 14.85 3.67
C VAL A 260 17.31 15.74 3.12
N ALA A 261 17.26 16.99 3.56
CA ALA A 261 16.22 17.93 3.13
C ALA A 261 16.36 18.30 1.65
N ILE A 262 15.26 18.22 0.91
CA ILE A 262 15.14 18.70 -0.47
C ILE A 262 14.20 19.90 -0.62
N THR A 263 13.46 20.25 0.45
CA THR A 263 12.69 21.49 0.54
C THR A 263 13.01 22.21 1.86
N ASN A 264 12.76 23.51 1.95
CA ASN A 264 12.83 24.24 3.20
C ASN A 264 11.61 23.90 4.11
N ALA A 265 11.59 24.42 5.32
CA ALA A 265 10.56 24.12 6.32
C ALA A 265 9.14 24.56 5.95
N THR A 266 8.95 25.31 4.88
CA THR A 266 7.64 25.73 4.37
C THR A 266 7.27 25.05 3.05
N GLY A 267 8.06 24.07 2.60
CA GLY A 267 7.87 23.34 1.33
C GLY A 267 8.48 24.05 0.11
N GLY A 268 9.05 25.24 0.29
CA GLY A 268 9.72 25.98 -0.78
C GLY A 268 11.11 25.43 -1.11
N PRO A 269 11.74 25.93 -2.19
CA PRO A 269 13.03 25.43 -2.63
C PRO A 269 14.17 25.81 -1.68
N ILE A 270 15.18 24.93 -1.61
CA ILE A 270 16.52 25.18 -1.07
C ILE A 270 17.43 25.53 -2.23
N VAL A 271 18.08 26.70 -2.17
CA VAL A 271 18.99 27.17 -3.22
C VAL A 271 20.18 26.22 -3.38
N GLY A 272 20.43 25.76 -4.59
CA GLY A 272 21.51 24.84 -4.91
C GLY A 272 21.19 23.36 -4.70
N ILE A 273 19.96 23.03 -4.24
CA ILE A 273 19.51 21.64 -4.03
C ILE A 273 18.22 21.39 -4.79
N SER A 274 17.17 22.18 -4.53
CA SER A 274 15.85 21.90 -5.08
C SER A 274 15.79 22.23 -6.57
N VAL A 275 15.31 21.31 -7.37
CA VAL A 275 14.94 21.54 -8.78
C VAL A 275 13.48 21.98 -8.83
N VAL A 276 13.25 23.14 -9.43
CA VAL A 276 11.94 23.77 -9.49
C VAL A 276 11.35 23.64 -10.86
N ASN A 277 10.15 23.09 -10.96
CA ASN A 277 9.36 22.99 -12.18
C ASN A 277 8.86 24.37 -12.66
N ALA A 278 8.45 24.44 -13.93
CA ALA A 278 7.94 25.69 -14.53
C ALA A 278 6.71 26.27 -13.83
N ASP A 279 5.93 25.43 -13.15
CA ASP A 279 4.74 25.81 -12.36
C ASP A 279 5.07 26.17 -10.90
N GLY A 280 6.35 26.18 -10.54
CA GLY A 280 6.81 26.53 -9.18
C GLY A 280 6.82 25.36 -8.19
N THR A 281 6.39 24.17 -8.57
CA THR A 281 6.49 22.96 -7.73
C THR A 281 7.91 22.41 -7.74
N ILE A 282 8.23 21.59 -6.73
CA ILE A 282 9.53 20.93 -6.62
C ILE A 282 9.48 19.59 -7.40
N ASP A 283 10.49 19.34 -8.24
CA ASP A 283 10.79 18.05 -8.80
C ASP A 283 11.55 17.24 -7.73
N GLY A 284 10.86 16.25 -7.13
CA GLY A 284 11.40 15.47 -6.03
C GLY A 284 12.57 14.60 -6.46
N ARG A 285 12.45 13.93 -7.61
CA ARG A 285 13.47 13.03 -8.16
C ARG A 285 14.75 13.80 -8.53
N ALA A 286 14.63 14.83 -9.35
CA ALA A 286 15.80 15.61 -9.75
C ALA A 286 16.50 16.29 -8.56
N SER A 287 15.72 16.64 -7.51
CA SER A 287 16.29 17.17 -6.26
C SER A 287 16.98 16.09 -5.42
N ALA A 288 16.47 14.85 -5.45
CA ALA A 288 17.10 13.70 -4.77
C ALA A 288 18.43 13.31 -5.41
N ASP A 289 18.55 13.45 -6.72
CA ASP A 289 19.75 13.15 -7.50
C ASP A 289 20.85 14.22 -7.39
N ASP A 290 20.56 15.35 -6.73
CA ASP A 290 21.53 16.44 -6.57
C ASP A 290 22.81 15.96 -5.86
N ASN A 291 23.97 16.49 -6.28
CA ASN A 291 25.29 16.06 -5.79
C ASN A 291 25.52 16.29 -4.28
N ASP A 292 24.81 17.23 -3.68
CA ASP A 292 24.88 17.52 -2.25
C ASP A 292 23.87 16.67 -1.46
N VAL A 293 22.79 16.21 -2.10
CA VAL A 293 21.77 15.31 -1.54
C VAL A 293 22.22 13.87 -1.60
N ARG A 294 22.53 13.36 -2.80
CA ARG A 294 22.99 12.00 -3.01
C ARG A 294 22.09 10.95 -2.38
N ALA A 295 20.81 11.01 -2.70
CA ALA A 295 19.84 10.05 -2.21
C ALA A 295 20.24 8.60 -2.56
N THR A 296 19.67 7.64 -1.85
CA THR A 296 19.79 6.23 -2.20
C THR A 296 18.70 5.88 -3.20
N GLY A 297 19.12 5.39 -4.38
CA GLY A 297 18.23 4.90 -5.42
C GLY A 297 17.97 3.41 -5.27
N TYR A 298 16.71 3.02 -5.41
CA TYR A 298 16.24 1.64 -5.39
C TYR A 298 15.74 1.21 -6.77
N ASN A 299 15.60 -0.08 -6.99
CA ASN A 299 15.07 -0.64 -8.22
C ASN A 299 13.55 -0.59 -8.21
N ARG A 300 12.95 0.48 -8.71
CA ARG A 300 11.51 0.74 -8.68
C ARG A 300 10.93 0.49 -7.27
N PRO A 301 11.07 1.43 -6.32
CA PRO A 301 10.40 1.29 -5.02
C PRO A 301 8.88 1.44 -5.20
N GLU A 302 8.17 0.42 -4.77
CA GLU A 302 6.72 0.25 -4.92
C GLU A 302 5.97 0.61 -3.63
N ASP A 303 4.98 -0.20 -3.23
CA ASP A 303 4.19 0.06 -2.04
C ASP A 303 4.99 0.07 -0.74
N MET A 304 4.41 0.72 0.27
CA MET A 304 4.93 0.74 1.63
C MET A 304 3.84 0.55 2.68
N GLU A 305 4.18 -0.24 3.69
CA GLU A 305 3.31 -0.46 4.85
C GLU A 305 4.06 -0.29 6.17
N LEU A 306 3.36 0.21 7.18
CA LEU A 306 3.94 0.48 8.49
C LEU A 306 3.43 -0.49 9.54
N GLN A 307 4.34 -1.22 10.16
CA GLN A 307 4.08 -2.09 11.29
C GLN A 307 4.55 -1.45 12.60
N THR A 308 3.74 -1.58 13.65
CA THR A 308 4.17 -1.24 15.00
C THR A 308 4.36 -2.52 15.80
N LEU A 309 5.59 -2.79 16.22
CA LEU A 309 5.94 -3.94 17.02
C LEU A 309 5.44 -3.81 18.46
N ALA A 310 5.47 -4.91 19.21
CA ALA A 310 4.95 -4.96 20.59
C ALA A 310 5.68 -4.01 21.56
N ASP A 311 6.93 -3.68 21.29
CA ASP A 311 7.73 -2.73 22.08
C ASP A 311 7.52 -1.26 21.68
N GLY A 312 6.68 -1.00 20.66
CA GLY A 312 6.40 0.31 20.10
C GLY A 312 7.36 0.76 19.00
N THR A 313 8.33 -0.06 18.62
CA THR A 313 9.16 0.17 17.44
C THR A 313 8.31 0.15 16.18
N GLN A 314 8.53 1.10 15.28
CA GLN A 314 7.86 1.14 13.98
C GLN A 314 8.84 0.74 12.87
N LEU A 315 8.41 -0.22 12.07
CA LEU A 315 9.09 -0.68 10.86
C LEU A 315 8.27 -0.25 9.65
N LEU A 316 8.88 0.54 8.77
CA LEU A 316 8.32 0.91 7.48
C LEU A 316 8.85 -0.08 6.45
N TYR A 317 8.00 -1.00 6.01
CA TYR A 317 8.30 -1.91 4.92
C TYR A 317 8.11 -1.22 3.59
N PHE A 318 8.93 -1.54 2.61
CA PHE A 318 8.74 -1.13 1.21
C PHE A 318 9.28 -2.21 0.27
N ASN A 319 8.60 -2.38 -0.84
CA ASN A 319 9.01 -3.28 -1.90
C ASN A 319 9.89 -2.55 -2.93
N THR A 320 10.69 -3.33 -3.63
CA THR A 320 11.33 -2.95 -4.88
C THR A 320 11.06 -4.04 -5.89
N THR A 321 10.52 -3.66 -7.04
CA THR A 321 10.27 -4.61 -8.11
C THR A 321 11.50 -4.82 -8.97
N ASP A 322 11.50 -5.87 -9.76
CA ASP A 322 12.51 -6.06 -10.79
C ASP A 322 12.04 -5.35 -12.08
N SER A 323 12.86 -4.49 -12.62
CA SER A 323 12.57 -3.86 -13.91
C SER A 323 12.78 -4.79 -15.10
N ASP A 324 13.20 -6.02 -14.87
CA ASP A 324 13.36 -7.00 -15.91
C ASP A 324 12.02 -7.66 -16.21
N THR A 325 11.56 -7.51 -17.44
CA THR A 325 10.34 -8.15 -17.96
C THR A 325 10.52 -9.65 -18.21
N ASP A 326 11.69 -10.21 -17.88
CA ASP A 326 11.97 -11.63 -18.08
C ASP A 326 11.46 -12.47 -16.90
N ALA A 327 10.25 -13.00 -17.06
CA ALA A 327 9.65 -13.96 -16.14
C ALA A 327 10.51 -15.20 -15.85
N SER A 328 11.63 -15.38 -16.55
CA SER A 328 12.59 -16.46 -16.35
C SER A 328 13.77 -16.07 -15.46
N ASP A 329 13.77 -14.85 -14.86
CA ASP A 329 14.94 -14.37 -14.14
C ASP A 329 15.22 -15.18 -12.88
N ALA A 330 16.13 -16.15 -13.03
CA ALA A 330 16.68 -16.91 -11.92
C ALA A 330 17.58 -16.04 -11.00
N THR A 331 17.81 -14.79 -11.34
CA THR A 331 18.61 -13.87 -10.51
C THR A 331 17.78 -13.07 -9.53
N GLY A 332 16.48 -12.86 -9.83
CA GLY A 332 15.45 -12.22 -9.02
C GLY A 332 15.93 -11.07 -8.13
N ASN A 333 15.71 -9.82 -8.55
CA ASN A 333 16.14 -8.66 -7.77
C ASN A 333 14.98 -7.97 -7.01
N SER A 334 13.81 -8.60 -7.06
CA SER A 334 12.65 -8.20 -6.28
C SER A 334 12.94 -8.33 -4.79
N ARG A 335 12.71 -7.29 -4.01
CA ARG A 335 13.07 -7.26 -2.58
C ARG A 335 12.02 -6.54 -1.76
N THR A 336 11.87 -7.00 -0.53
CA THR A 336 11.19 -6.25 0.53
C THR A 336 12.23 -5.81 1.54
N TYR A 337 12.23 -4.53 1.84
CA TYR A 337 13.06 -3.92 2.88
C TYR A 337 12.20 -3.50 4.07
N ASN A 338 12.83 -3.27 5.21
CA ASN A 338 12.24 -2.46 6.26
C ASN A 338 13.20 -1.36 6.71
N LEU A 339 12.63 -0.22 7.07
CA LEU A 339 13.31 0.88 7.72
C LEU A 339 12.81 0.98 9.17
N ASN A 340 13.69 0.72 10.12
CA ASN A 340 13.41 0.95 11.53
C ASN A 340 13.41 2.46 11.79
N LEU A 341 12.25 3.04 12.07
CA LEU A 341 12.07 4.49 12.24
C LEU A 341 12.71 5.05 13.50
N SER A 342 13.01 4.20 14.49
CA SER A 342 13.66 4.62 15.73
C SER A 342 15.18 4.72 15.57
N THR A 343 15.80 3.84 14.77
CA THR A 343 17.25 3.76 14.57
C THR A 343 17.71 4.35 13.25
N ASN A 344 16.80 4.57 12.31
CA ASN A 344 17.05 4.90 10.92
C ASN A 344 17.99 3.89 10.23
N VAL A 345 17.78 2.60 10.46
CA VAL A 345 18.50 1.53 9.79
C VAL A 345 17.58 0.83 8.80
N VAL A 346 18.03 0.70 7.56
CA VAL A 346 17.37 -0.10 6.52
C VAL A 346 17.95 -1.51 6.57
N SER A 347 17.08 -2.49 6.60
CA SER A 347 17.40 -3.92 6.57
C SER A 347 16.69 -4.62 5.40
N LEU A 348 17.29 -5.67 4.88
CA LEU A 348 16.65 -6.56 3.90
C LEU A 348 15.72 -7.50 4.68
N PHE A 349 14.44 -7.48 4.34
CA PHE A 349 13.43 -8.36 4.95
C PHE A 349 13.25 -9.63 4.14
N ALA A 350 12.97 -9.52 2.84
CA ALA A 350 12.82 -10.65 1.94
C ALA A 350 13.52 -10.41 0.61
N ALA A 351 14.12 -11.46 0.07
CA ALA A 351 14.68 -11.49 -1.27
C ALA A 351 14.75 -12.93 -1.80
N PRO A 352 14.54 -13.14 -3.11
CA PRO A 352 14.50 -14.48 -3.69
C PRO A 352 15.73 -15.34 -3.40
N GLN A 353 16.93 -14.73 -3.36
CA GLN A 353 18.20 -15.44 -3.21
C GLN A 353 18.44 -15.99 -1.81
N VAL A 354 17.85 -15.39 -0.79
CA VAL A 354 18.19 -15.69 0.62
C VAL A 354 16.98 -16.13 1.45
N THR A 355 15.78 -15.68 1.10
CA THR A 355 14.58 -16.00 1.87
C THR A 355 14.07 -17.41 1.53
N ILE A 356 13.77 -18.18 2.55
CA ILE A 356 13.31 -19.57 2.40
C ILE A 356 11.85 -19.60 1.94
N ASN A 357 11.58 -20.32 0.87
CA ASN A 357 10.22 -20.73 0.50
C ASN A 357 9.80 -21.91 1.35
N LEU A 358 8.86 -21.70 2.25
CA LEU A 358 8.41 -22.70 3.22
C LEU A 358 7.73 -23.92 2.60
N ALA A 359 7.27 -23.83 1.35
CA ALA A 359 6.73 -24.97 0.61
C ALA A 359 7.82 -25.95 0.15
N THR A 360 9.06 -25.48 -0.05
CA THR A 360 10.15 -26.29 -0.62
C THR A 360 11.32 -26.47 0.34
N GLY A 361 11.49 -25.58 1.33
CA GLY A 361 12.64 -25.53 2.21
C GLY A 361 13.91 -24.99 1.52
N LEU A 362 13.80 -24.40 0.36
CA LEU A 362 14.88 -23.80 -0.44
C LEU A 362 14.66 -22.29 -0.58
N PRO A 363 15.70 -21.51 -0.94
CA PRO A 363 15.50 -20.12 -1.30
C PRO A 363 14.41 -19.93 -2.35
N ALA A 364 13.68 -18.82 -2.28
CA ALA A 364 12.55 -18.51 -3.15
C ALA A 364 12.96 -18.11 -4.59
N LEU A 365 14.19 -18.38 -4.96
CA LEU A 365 14.77 -18.05 -6.27
C LEU A 365 13.92 -18.61 -7.42
N GLY A 366 13.55 -17.74 -8.37
CA GLY A 366 12.65 -18.08 -9.47
C GLY A 366 11.19 -18.30 -9.06
N ALA A 367 10.84 -18.02 -7.79
CA ALA A 367 9.48 -18.14 -7.28
C ALA A 367 8.89 -16.80 -6.85
N LEU A 368 9.56 -16.04 -5.96
CA LEU A 368 9.21 -14.66 -5.66
C LEU A 368 9.79 -13.73 -6.72
N ASN A 369 8.95 -12.91 -7.32
CA ASN A 369 9.34 -12.00 -8.39
C ASN A 369 8.42 -10.78 -8.42
N ASN A 370 8.91 -9.65 -8.91
CA ASN A 370 8.14 -8.41 -9.08
C ASN A 370 7.29 -8.07 -7.85
N ALA A 371 7.92 -7.97 -6.67
CA ALA A 371 7.22 -7.54 -5.46
C ALA A 371 6.75 -6.10 -5.63
N ASP A 372 5.48 -5.90 -5.48
CA ASP A 372 4.78 -4.65 -5.74
C ASP A 372 4.04 -4.20 -4.48
N ASN A 373 2.76 -4.53 -4.30
CA ASN A 373 2.01 -4.07 -3.15
C ASN A 373 2.34 -4.84 -1.86
N LEU A 374 2.04 -4.22 -0.73
CA LEU A 374 2.19 -4.77 0.62
C LEU A 374 0.88 -4.72 1.39
N ALA A 375 0.70 -5.68 2.28
CA ALA A 375 -0.39 -5.63 3.25
C ALA A 375 0.05 -6.26 4.58
N ILE A 376 -0.60 -5.85 5.65
CA ILE A 376 -0.38 -6.39 6.99
C ILE A 376 -1.69 -6.89 7.55
N ASP A 377 -1.75 -8.15 7.99
CA ASP A 377 -2.94 -8.71 8.61
C ASP A 377 -3.06 -8.36 10.10
N HIS A 378 -4.14 -8.80 10.73
CA HIS A 378 -4.39 -8.54 12.16
C HIS A 378 -3.41 -9.24 13.12
N GLU A 379 -2.66 -10.22 12.65
CA GLU A 379 -1.61 -10.92 13.40
C GLU A 379 -0.23 -10.27 13.19
N GLY A 380 -0.16 -9.25 12.32
CA GLY A 380 1.08 -8.59 11.94
C GLY A 380 1.93 -9.41 10.98
N ASN A 381 1.34 -10.32 10.20
CA ASN A 381 2.04 -10.96 9.10
C ASN A 381 2.10 -10.00 7.91
N ILE A 382 3.25 -9.98 7.24
CA ILE A 382 3.48 -9.17 6.04
C ILE A 382 3.10 -10.01 4.83
N TYR A 383 2.36 -9.41 3.90
CA TYR A 383 2.02 -10.01 2.62
C TYR A 383 2.68 -9.22 1.51
N ILE A 384 3.29 -9.93 0.57
CA ILE A 384 3.95 -9.40 -0.61
C ILE A 384 3.12 -9.82 -1.81
N VAL A 385 2.62 -8.85 -2.54
CA VAL A 385 1.84 -9.03 -3.77
C VAL A 385 2.78 -8.90 -4.95
N GLU A 386 2.67 -9.77 -5.93
CA GLU A 386 3.45 -9.70 -7.18
C GLU A 386 2.66 -8.97 -8.27
N ASP A 387 3.35 -8.16 -9.06
CA ASP A 387 2.95 -7.69 -10.39
C ASP A 387 3.88 -8.28 -11.44
N ARG A 388 3.45 -9.31 -12.11
CA ARG A 388 4.26 -9.97 -13.14
C ARG A 388 3.88 -9.59 -14.57
N GLY A 389 3.11 -8.55 -14.76
CA GLY A 389 2.89 -7.89 -16.04
C GLY A 389 2.56 -8.79 -17.24
N GLY A 390 1.80 -9.85 -17.05
CA GLY A 390 1.51 -10.77 -18.15
C GLY A 390 0.57 -11.91 -17.78
N GLY A 391 0.18 -11.99 -16.53
CA GLY A 391 -0.94 -12.78 -16.06
C GLY A 391 -0.72 -14.29 -15.99
N VAL A 392 0.48 -14.73 -15.79
CA VAL A 392 0.78 -16.10 -15.39
C VAL A 392 1.81 -16.05 -14.29
N ASP A 393 1.60 -16.86 -13.26
CA ASP A 393 2.51 -16.97 -12.11
C ASP A 393 2.52 -15.73 -11.21
N ASP A 394 1.40 -15.02 -11.13
CA ASP A 394 1.18 -13.87 -10.29
C ASP A 394 0.61 -14.32 -8.94
N ASP A 395 1.34 -14.08 -7.88
CA ASP A 395 1.08 -14.67 -6.58
C ASP A 395 1.04 -13.63 -5.46
N ILE A 396 0.41 -13.99 -4.35
CA ILE A 396 0.56 -13.29 -3.10
C ILE A 396 1.27 -14.20 -2.11
N TRP A 397 2.33 -13.71 -1.51
CA TRP A 397 3.14 -14.40 -0.52
C TRP A 397 2.85 -13.87 0.89
N ILE A 398 2.80 -14.78 1.87
CA ILE A 398 2.82 -14.41 3.29
C ILE A 398 4.24 -14.61 3.82
N ALA A 399 4.78 -13.60 4.49
CA ALA A 399 6.01 -13.72 5.23
C ALA A 399 5.70 -14.18 6.66
N VAL A 400 6.33 -15.26 7.05
CA VAL A 400 6.20 -15.88 8.37
C VAL A 400 7.42 -15.49 9.20
N ASP A 401 7.29 -14.40 9.93
CA ASP A 401 8.21 -13.92 10.95
C ASP A 401 7.66 -14.37 12.31
N LEU A 402 8.26 -15.41 12.90
CA LEU A 402 7.71 -16.09 14.07
C LEU A 402 7.93 -15.30 15.37
N ASN A 403 9.03 -14.61 15.48
CA ASN A 403 9.40 -13.86 16.67
C ASN A 403 9.02 -12.36 16.57
N LYS A 404 8.56 -11.91 15.37
CA LYS A 404 8.16 -10.53 15.07
C LYS A 404 9.27 -9.51 15.31
N ASP A 405 10.49 -9.83 14.89
CA ASP A 405 11.64 -8.93 15.01
C ASP A 405 11.94 -8.15 13.71
N GLY A 406 11.23 -8.46 12.63
CA GLY A 406 11.32 -7.77 11.35
C GLY A 406 12.39 -8.33 10.42
N ASP A 407 12.80 -9.60 10.63
CA ASP A 407 13.59 -10.35 9.65
C ASP A 407 13.04 -11.77 9.44
N LEU A 408 13.61 -12.53 8.53
CA LEU A 408 13.19 -13.90 8.18
C LEU A 408 14.37 -14.86 8.24
N SER A 409 15.30 -14.63 9.19
CA SER A 409 16.54 -15.38 9.27
C SER A 409 16.50 -16.55 10.27
N ASP A 410 15.49 -16.62 11.11
CA ASP A 410 15.39 -17.64 12.15
C ASP A 410 14.85 -18.99 11.61
N PRO A 411 15.16 -20.11 12.27
CA PRO A 411 14.69 -21.42 11.84
C PRO A 411 13.16 -21.54 11.82
N GLY A 412 12.58 -21.80 10.65
CA GLY A 412 11.14 -21.94 10.44
C GLY A 412 10.50 -20.67 9.90
N GLU A 413 11.27 -19.62 9.71
CA GLU A 413 10.85 -18.40 9.06
C GLU A 413 11.09 -18.44 7.55
N GLY A 414 10.38 -17.57 6.83
CA GLY A 414 10.45 -17.48 5.37
C GLY A 414 9.16 -16.98 4.75
N ILE A 415 9.01 -17.23 3.48
CA ILE A 415 7.78 -16.88 2.74
C ILE A 415 7.03 -18.12 2.27
N ALA A 416 5.73 -17.99 2.15
CA ALA A 416 4.85 -19.05 1.64
C ALA A 416 3.85 -18.47 0.65
N ARG A 417 3.65 -19.15 -0.52
CA ARG A 417 2.64 -18.71 -1.48
C ARG A 417 1.25 -18.89 -0.88
N TRP A 418 0.57 -17.76 -0.66
CA TRP A 418 -0.72 -17.69 0.02
C TRP A 418 -1.89 -17.90 -0.92
N VAL A 419 -1.89 -17.19 -2.04
CA VAL A 419 -2.87 -17.36 -3.13
C VAL A 419 -2.18 -17.12 -4.47
N SER A 420 -2.83 -17.55 -5.56
CA SER A 420 -2.31 -17.40 -6.91
C SER A 420 -3.41 -16.94 -7.86
N ASN A 421 -3.06 -16.01 -8.75
CA ASN A 421 -3.93 -15.46 -9.78
C ASN A 421 -4.10 -16.44 -10.93
N GLY A 422 -5.34 -16.65 -11.34
CA GLY A 422 -5.66 -17.47 -12.52
C GLY A 422 -6.23 -16.63 -13.68
N ALA A 423 -6.42 -15.33 -13.50
CA ALA A 423 -6.96 -14.45 -14.54
C ALA A 423 -5.86 -14.05 -15.52
N ALA A 424 -5.86 -14.60 -16.71
CA ALA A 424 -4.83 -14.38 -17.72
C ALA A 424 -4.73 -12.90 -18.12
N GLY A 425 -3.50 -12.40 -18.25
CA GLY A 425 -3.20 -11.03 -18.67
C GLY A 425 -3.45 -9.99 -17.59
N SER A 426 -3.65 -10.41 -16.34
CA SER A 426 -3.89 -9.53 -15.21
C SER A 426 -2.76 -9.59 -14.19
N GLU A 427 -2.84 -8.70 -13.25
CA GLU A 427 -2.04 -8.68 -12.03
C GLU A 427 -2.94 -8.58 -10.80
N PHE A 428 -2.38 -8.88 -9.62
CA PHE A 428 -2.96 -8.51 -8.34
C PHE A 428 -2.55 -7.11 -7.98
N THR A 429 -3.49 -6.31 -7.46
CA THR A 429 -3.19 -5.00 -6.86
C THR A 429 -3.93 -4.85 -5.52
N GLY A 430 -3.37 -4.05 -4.63
CA GLY A 430 -4.04 -3.50 -3.46
C GLY A 430 -4.63 -4.52 -2.49
N LEU A 431 -3.91 -5.52 -2.04
CA LEU A 431 -4.39 -6.41 -0.96
C LEU A 431 -4.70 -5.61 0.32
N TYR A 432 -5.88 -5.84 0.89
CA TYR A 432 -6.32 -5.17 2.11
C TYR A 432 -7.07 -6.11 3.05
N PHE A 433 -6.68 -6.16 4.34
CA PHE A 433 -7.37 -6.94 5.37
C PHE A 433 -8.44 -6.09 6.04
N ASP A 434 -9.68 -6.61 6.08
CA ASP A 434 -10.85 -5.87 6.60
C ASP A 434 -10.67 -5.49 8.07
N LEU A 435 -10.60 -4.18 8.36
CA LEU A 435 -10.41 -3.64 9.70
C LEU A 435 -11.42 -4.17 10.74
N ARG A 436 -12.63 -4.55 10.30
CA ARG A 436 -13.76 -4.96 11.16
C ARG A 436 -13.90 -6.47 11.28
N ASN A 437 -13.30 -7.21 10.34
CA ASN A 437 -13.44 -8.66 10.29
C ASN A 437 -12.10 -9.32 9.90
N PRO A 438 -11.34 -9.83 10.86
CA PRO A 438 -10.03 -10.44 10.59
C PRO A 438 -10.10 -11.71 9.73
N ASN A 439 -11.30 -12.20 9.43
CA ASN A 439 -11.51 -13.33 8.53
C ASN A 439 -11.83 -12.92 7.09
N ARG A 440 -11.59 -11.67 6.73
CA ARG A 440 -11.92 -11.11 5.42
C ARG A 440 -10.77 -10.28 4.88
N ALA A 441 -10.48 -10.47 3.59
CA ALA A 441 -9.53 -9.68 2.85
C ALA A 441 -10.12 -9.29 1.49
N TYR A 442 -9.55 -8.26 0.88
CA TYR A 442 -9.92 -7.76 -0.45
C TYR A 442 -8.67 -7.62 -1.29
N VAL A 443 -8.76 -7.95 -2.56
CA VAL A 443 -7.70 -7.78 -3.55
C VAL A 443 -8.31 -7.43 -4.89
N ASN A 444 -7.65 -6.58 -5.67
CA ASN A 444 -8.04 -6.32 -7.04
C ASN A 444 -7.37 -7.31 -7.99
N ILE A 445 -8.05 -7.56 -9.10
CA ILE A 445 -7.51 -8.15 -10.31
C ILE A 445 -7.63 -7.08 -11.38
N GLN A 446 -6.49 -6.56 -11.81
CA GLN A 446 -6.36 -5.44 -12.73
C GLN A 446 -6.14 -5.95 -14.16
N HIS A 447 -6.70 -5.26 -15.15
CA HIS A 447 -6.59 -5.43 -16.61
C HIS A 447 -6.57 -6.88 -17.16
N PRO A 448 -7.41 -7.82 -16.65
CA PRO A 448 -7.42 -9.18 -17.15
C PRO A 448 -7.76 -9.23 -18.65
N GLN A 449 -7.37 -10.32 -19.32
CA GLN A 449 -7.65 -10.51 -20.75
C GLN A 449 -9.15 -10.41 -21.09
N SER A 450 -10.04 -10.70 -20.15
CA SER A 450 -11.50 -10.47 -20.27
C SER A 450 -11.87 -8.98 -20.35
N GLY A 451 -10.96 -8.08 -19.96
CA GLY A 451 -11.21 -6.64 -19.84
C GLY A 451 -12.09 -6.25 -18.66
N VAL A 452 -12.24 -7.12 -17.64
CA VAL A 452 -13.13 -6.89 -16.50
C VAL A 452 -12.36 -6.92 -15.20
N ASP A 453 -11.85 -5.76 -14.81
CA ASP A 453 -11.25 -5.57 -13.48
C ASP A 453 -12.25 -5.89 -12.38
N ARG A 454 -11.76 -6.43 -11.26
CA ARG A 454 -12.58 -6.88 -10.13
C ARG A 454 -11.92 -6.61 -8.81
N THR A 455 -12.75 -6.29 -7.82
CA THR A 455 -12.37 -6.45 -6.41
C THR A 455 -12.92 -7.79 -5.93
N ILE A 456 -12.04 -8.66 -5.48
CA ILE A 456 -12.38 -9.97 -4.92
C ILE A 456 -12.36 -9.89 -3.40
N GLU A 457 -13.43 -10.37 -2.77
CA GLU A 457 -13.47 -10.63 -1.33
C GLU A 457 -13.06 -12.08 -1.07
N ILE A 458 -12.04 -12.27 -0.23
CA ILE A 458 -11.62 -13.58 0.27
C ILE A 458 -12.08 -13.71 1.73
N THR A 459 -12.68 -14.83 2.11
CA THR A 459 -13.07 -15.08 3.49
C THR A 459 -12.66 -16.46 3.96
N THR A 460 -12.19 -16.55 5.21
CA THR A 460 -11.89 -17.82 5.89
C THR A 460 -13.13 -18.49 6.44
N GLN A 461 -14.30 -17.85 6.37
CA GLN A 461 -15.58 -18.42 6.82
C GLN A 461 -16.35 -18.99 5.62
N PRO A 462 -16.95 -20.18 5.73
CA PRO A 462 -17.61 -20.86 4.61
C PRO A 462 -18.90 -20.20 4.10
N ASN A 463 -19.35 -19.12 4.72
CA ASN A 463 -20.58 -18.42 4.34
C ASN A 463 -20.38 -16.91 4.36
N PHE A 464 -20.48 -16.28 3.22
CA PHE A 464 -20.70 -14.84 3.12
C PHE A 464 -22.06 -14.50 3.76
N LYS A 465 -22.07 -13.75 4.83
CA LYS A 465 -23.29 -13.20 5.43
C LYS A 465 -23.51 -11.77 5.00
#